data_f3ee5665ea27f793e6a7b2253a03a0ee
#
_entry.id   f3ee5665ea27f793e6a7b2253a03a0ee
#
_cell.length_a   1.000
_cell.length_b   1.000
_cell.length_c   1.000
_cell.angle_alpha   90.00
_cell.angle_beta   90.00
_cell.angle_gamma   90.00
#
_symmetry.space_group_name_H-M   'P 1'
#
loop_
_entity.id
_entity.type
_entity.pdbx_description
1 polymer ?
#
loop_
_entity_poly.entity_id
_entity_poly.type
_entity_poly.pdbx_seq_one_letter_code
_entity_poly.pdbx_strand_id
1 'polypeptide(L)'
;MSKGDKWEYHKVLLPENLIEEDQITMPHAFSAFLKKTKKELGLPKGEAGLILPGGQVICRLVTMPRMLESQLLLNLPYEFSDFIRGEPHQYHCDYAMCRPTGPEPEEGEEAEMTMMAAAVEKRQVQEYVSMFAAGGFHLKRILPQEMALIQLVEAYTKAHPGESEEFCFIDLGYLSTRIFVVQGDRIKTTRRIPAGCRQLDSVVADVLNVDGFLADSYKRSNYQGILEHPRCVEIYEHIAVEALKLINFYHFTYRQNQLAGVYLLGGGAAIAPLRKMLEETLGLPALPVEGLMGASGQPVDNIGALACAAGLIACEEEEG
;
A
#
# COMPACT_ATOMS: atom_id res chain seq x y z
N MET A 1 22.93 9.38 9.69
CA MET A 1 24.23 9.33 8.97
C MET A 1 24.02 8.46 7.76
N SER A 2 23.73 9.08 6.63
CA SER A 2 23.61 8.43 5.34
C SER A 2 25.00 7.94 4.94
N LYS A 3 25.19 6.64 4.94
CA LYS A 3 26.27 6.00 4.20
C LYS A 3 25.67 5.48 2.93
N GLY A 4 25.75 6.29 1.86
CA GLY A 4 25.73 5.90 0.45
C GLY A 4 24.80 4.74 0.08
N ASP A 5 23.64 5.06 -0.40
CA ASP A 5 22.89 4.42 -1.52
C ASP A 5 22.85 2.88 -1.65
N LYS A 6 22.91 2.11 -0.57
CA LYS A 6 22.65 0.67 -0.64
C LYS A 6 21.56 0.29 0.36
N TRP A 7 20.40 0.09 -0.17
CA TRP A 7 19.28 -0.52 0.51
C TRP A 7 19.51 -2.03 0.58
N GLU A 8 19.27 -2.61 1.73
CA GLU A 8 19.31 -4.05 1.92
C GLU A 8 17.88 -4.54 2.18
N TYR A 9 17.45 -5.55 1.44
CA TYR A 9 16.11 -6.11 1.54
C TYR A 9 16.16 -7.54 2.05
N HIS A 10 15.28 -7.83 3.00
CA HIS A 10 15.09 -9.18 3.50
C HIS A 10 13.61 -9.54 3.47
N LYS A 11 13.28 -10.64 2.82
CA LYS A 11 11.97 -11.25 2.88
C LYS A 11 11.99 -12.39 3.89
N VAL A 12 11.26 -12.23 4.98
CA VAL A 12 11.15 -13.23 6.04
C VAL A 12 9.71 -13.70 6.11
N LEU A 13 9.50 -15.01 6.00
CA LEU A 13 8.17 -15.60 6.12
C LEU A 13 7.71 -15.50 7.58
N LEU A 14 6.50 -15.02 7.76
CA LEU A 14 5.84 -15.03 9.06
C LEU A 14 5.44 -16.46 9.44
N PRO A 15 5.59 -16.84 10.71
CA PRO A 15 4.98 -18.06 11.22
C PRO A 15 3.47 -18.09 10.97
N GLU A 16 2.93 -19.27 10.77
CA GLU A 16 1.50 -19.48 10.59
C GLU A 16 0.70 -18.91 11.77
N ASN A 17 -0.50 -18.41 11.48
CA ASN A 17 -1.47 -17.89 12.45
C ASN A 17 -1.02 -16.63 13.23
N LEU A 18 0.08 -15.96 12.86
CA LEU A 18 0.44 -14.68 13.48
C LEU A 18 -0.43 -13.52 12.99
N ILE A 19 -0.91 -13.59 11.76
CA ILE A 19 -1.74 -12.57 11.13
C ILE A 19 -3.00 -13.24 10.58
N GLU A 20 -4.16 -12.77 11.00
CA GLU A 20 -5.46 -13.13 10.45
C GLU A 20 -6.20 -11.84 10.04
N GLU A 21 -6.82 -11.84 8.86
CA GLU A 21 -7.58 -10.70 8.32
C GLU A 21 -6.85 -9.35 8.44
N ASP A 22 -5.56 -9.33 8.08
CA ASP A 22 -4.65 -8.19 8.19
C ASP A 22 -4.33 -7.75 9.64
N GLN A 23 -4.74 -8.49 10.67
CA GLN A 23 -4.48 -8.16 12.07
C GLN A 23 -3.51 -9.15 12.72
N ILE A 24 -2.64 -8.64 13.59
CA ILE A 24 -1.75 -9.48 14.41
C ILE A 24 -2.57 -10.10 15.55
N THR A 25 -2.79 -11.41 15.48
CA THR A 25 -3.61 -12.14 16.46
C THR A 25 -2.82 -12.59 17.69
N MET A 26 -1.50 -12.74 17.56
CA MET A 26 -0.60 -13.20 18.63
C MET A 26 0.54 -12.19 18.89
N PRO A 27 0.30 -11.09 19.65
CA PRO A 27 1.28 -10.02 19.88
C PRO A 27 2.63 -10.51 20.46
N HIS A 28 2.59 -11.42 21.43
CA HIS A 28 3.81 -11.97 22.05
C HIS A 28 4.63 -12.81 21.08
N ALA A 29 3.98 -13.65 20.27
CA ALA A 29 4.66 -14.47 19.28
C ALA A 29 5.23 -13.59 18.15
N PHE A 30 4.51 -12.54 17.74
CA PHE A 30 5.02 -11.54 16.77
C PHE A 30 6.25 -10.81 17.30
N SER A 31 6.25 -10.36 18.56
CA SER A 31 7.42 -9.74 19.20
C SER A 31 8.61 -10.68 19.27
N ALA A 32 8.39 -11.95 19.59
CA ALA A 32 9.44 -12.97 19.60
C ALA A 32 10.00 -13.21 18.20
N PHE A 33 9.14 -13.24 17.19
CA PHE A 33 9.53 -13.32 15.78
C PHE A 33 10.40 -12.13 15.37
N LEU A 34 9.99 -10.90 15.66
CA LEU A 34 10.79 -9.69 15.39
C LEU A 34 12.18 -9.77 16.04
N LYS A 35 12.23 -10.18 17.32
CA LYS A 35 13.49 -10.32 18.05
C LYS A 35 14.41 -11.38 17.44
N LYS A 36 13.86 -12.52 17.02
CA LYS A 36 14.57 -13.60 16.35
C LYS A 36 15.12 -13.11 15.01
N THR A 37 14.27 -12.52 14.16
CA THR A 37 14.63 -11.98 12.84
C THR A 37 15.74 -10.94 12.94
N LYS A 38 15.60 -10.01 13.90
CA LYS A 38 16.65 -9.01 14.17
C LYS A 38 18.01 -9.64 14.44
N LYS A 39 18.04 -10.71 15.24
CA LYS A 39 19.28 -11.42 15.57
C LYS A 39 19.85 -12.19 14.39
N GLU A 40 18.99 -12.90 13.64
CA GLU A 40 19.39 -13.72 12.49
C GLU A 40 19.95 -12.89 11.34
N LEU A 41 19.34 -11.73 11.08
CA LEU A 41 19.77 -10.82 10.03
C LEU A 41 20.83 -9.80 10.48
N GLY A 42 21.23 -9.83 11.75
CA GLY A 42 22.23 -8.89 12.28
C GLY A 42 21.77 -7.43 12.23
N LEU A 43 20.46 -7.16 12.26
CA LEU A 43 19.92 -5.81 12.14
C LEU A 43 20.37 -4.95 13.35
N PRO A 44 20.73 -3.69 13.13
CA PRO A 44 21.19 -2.80 14.20
C PRO A 44 20.08 -2.53 15.21
N LYS A 45 20.47 -2.03 16.37
CA LYS A 45 19.52 -1.34 17.27
C LYS A 45 19.15 -0.03 16.59
N GLY A 46 17.87 0.21 16.36
CA GLY A 46 17.49 1.40 15.64
C GLY A 46 15.99 1.63 15.61
N GLU A 47 15.65 2.65 14.88
CA GLU A 47 14.30 3.05 14.59
C GLU A 47 13.68 2.09 13.55
N ALA A 48 12.38 1.91 13.65
CA ALA A 48 11.60 1.12 12.72
C ALA A 48 10.41 1.94 12.21
N GLY A 49 10.04 1.70 10.97
CA GLY A 49 8.79 2.16 10.40
C GLY A 49 7.85 0.98 10.14
N LEU A 50 6.56 1.24 10.19
CA LEU A 50 5.50 0.27 9.91
C LEU A 50 4.56 0.84 8.86
N ILE A 51 4.28 0.04 7.83
CA ILE A 51 3.24 0.33 6.84
C ILE A 51 1.95 -0.35 7.28
N LEU A 52 0.87 0.42 7.42
CA LEU A 52 -0.46 -0.11 7.69
C LEU A 52 -1.22 -0.30 6.38
N PRO A 53 -1.78 -1.50 6.14
CA PRO A 53 -2.69 -1.70 5.03
C PRO A 53 -4.02 -0.97 5.32
N GLY A 54 -4.71 -0.49 4.29
CA GLY A 54 -5.92 0.31 4.46
C GLY A 54 -7.16 -0.43 5.03
N GLY A 55 -7.01 -1.66 5.54
CA GLY A 55 -8.01 -2.29 6.42
C GLY A 55 -7.85 -1.86 7.88
N GLN A 56 -6.68 -1.29 8.22
CA GLN A 56 -6.28 -0.92 9.58
C GLN A 56 -6.18 0.59 9.80
N VAL A 57 -6.22 1.37 8.75
CA VAL A 57 -6.13 2.84 8.76
C VAL A 57 -7.08 3.39 7.72
N ILE A 58 -7.71 4.49 8.02
CA ILE A 58 -8.52 5.24 7.06
C ILE A 58 -7.62 6.36 6.52
N CYS A 59 -7.39 6.38 5.20
CA CYS A 59 -6.62 7.42 4.54
C CYS A 59 -7.45 8.01 3.40
N ARG A 60 -7.58 9.34 3.36
CA ARG A 60 -8.41 10.03 2.39
C ARG A 60 -7.94 11.46 2.09
N LEU A 61 -8.33 11.95 0.93
CA LEU A 61 -8.20 13.37 0.60
C LEU A 61 -9.29 14.16 1.34
N VAL A 62 -8.88 15.20 2.05
CA VAL A 62 -9.76 16.12 2.81
C VAL A 62 -9.51 17.54 2.32
N THR A 63 -10.60 18.30 2.11
CA THR A 63 -10.55 19.72 1.80
C THR A 63 -11.33 20.47 2.88
N MET A 64 -10.71 21.47 3.46
CA MET A 64 -11.25 22.27 4.57
C MET A 64 -10.96 23.76 4.35
N PRO A 65 -11.75 24.67 4.94
CA PRO A 65 -11.39 26.08 4.98
C PRO A 65 -10.01 26.27 5.61
N ARG A 66 -9.26 27.24 5.12
CA ARG A 66 -7.93 27.54 5.68
C ARG A 66 -8.04 28.03 7.11
N MET A 67 -7.31 27.40 8.01
CA MET A 67 -7.32 27.69 9.44
C MET A 67 -5.93 27.51 10.05
N LEU A 68 -5.77 27.89 11.31
CA LEU A 68 -4.53 27.64 12.05
C LEU A 68 -4.37 26.14 12.33
N GLU A 69 -3.13 25.67 12.40
CA GLU A 69 -2.81 24.27 12.69
C GLU A 69 -3.49 23.75 13.96
N SER A 70 -3.53 24.57 15.02
CA SER A 70 -4.21 24.19 16.26
C SER A 70 -5.73 23.97 16.08
N GLN A 71 -6.37 24.71 15.18
CA GLN A 71 -7.77 24.54 14.83
C GLN A 71 -7.95 23.31 13.92
N LEU A 72 -7.03 23.11 12.98
CA LEU A 72 -7.02 21.94 12.09
C LEU A 72 -6.98 20.64 12.90
N LEU A 73 -6.03 20.52 13.83
CA LEU A 73 -5.90 19.32 14.67
C LEU A 73 -7.13 19.04 15.54
N LEU A 74 -7.90 20.07 15.90
CA LEU A 74 -9.16 19.91 16.62
C LEU A 74 -10.32 19.47 15.71
N ASN A 75 -10.35 19.94 14.46
CA ASN A 75 -11.43 19.70 13.53
C ASN A 75 -11.23 18.43 12.69
N LEU A 76 -9.99 18.10 12.35
CA LEU A 76 -9.64 16.97 11.49
C LEU A 76 -10.27 15.61 11.91
N PRO A 77 -10.35 15.24 13.20
CA PRO A 77 -11.01 14.00 13.60
C PRO A 77 -12.49 13.90 13.19
N TYR A 78 -13.18 15.02 13.08
CA TYR A 78 -14.59 15.05 12.70
C TYR A 78 -14.81 14.76 11.21
N GLU A 79 -13.80 15.01 10.36
CA GLU A 79 -13.82 14.66 8.94
C GLU A 79 -13.85 13.13 8.71
N PHE A 80 -13.57 12.36 9.74
CA PHE A 80 -13.61 10.91 9.71
C PHE A 80 -14.88 10.30 10.30
N SER A 81 -15.81 11.12 10.84
CA SER A 81 -16.99 10.65 11.60
C SER A 81 -17.83 9.61 10.85
N ASP A 82 -17.96 9.73 9.52
CA ASP A 82 -18.73 8.79 8.68
C ASP A 82 -17.99 7.49 8.40
N PHE A 83 -16.71 7.41 8.72
CA PHE A 83 -15.81 6.31 8.35
C PHE A 83 -15.30 5.53 9.56
N ILE A 84 -15.27 6.15 10.74
CA ILE A 84 -14.78 5.53 11.98
C ILE A 84 -15.91 4.83 12.74
N ARG A 85 -15.52 3.87 13.57
CA ARG A 85 -16.42 3.24 14.53
C ARG A 85 -16.15 3.81 15.91
N GLY A 86 -17.15 4.41 16.54
CA GLY A 86 -17.01 5.03 17.85
C GLY A 86 -16.68 6.52 17.78
N GLU A 87 -16.06 7.05 18.82
CA GLU A 87 -15.85 8.48 18.98
C GLU A 87 -14.54 8.96 18.35
N PRO A 88 -14.51 10.15 17.71
CA PRO A 88 -13.30 10.70 17.08
C PRO A 88 -12.08 10.77 18.00
N HIS A 89 -12.28 11.02 19.30
CA HIS A 89 -11.20 11.10 20.27
C HIS A 89 -10.46 9.77 20.53
N GLN A 90 -11.01 8.63 20.08
CA GLN A 90 -10.37 7.31 20.17
C GLN A 90 -9.33 7.08 19.05
N TYR A 91 -9.25 8.00 18.08
CA TYR A 91 -8.36 7.92 16.95
C TYR A 91 -7.19 8.89 17.06
N HIS A 92 -6.05 8.48 16.56
CA HIS A 92 -4.99 9.38 16.13
C HIS A 92 -5.31 9.81 14.71
N CYS A 93 -5.35 11.12 14.48
CA CYS A 93 -5.48 11.71 13.16
C CYS A 93 -4.21 12.51 12.85
N ASP A 94 -3.74 12.35 11.62
CA ASP A 94 -2.56 13.06 11.11
C ASP A 94 -2.79 13.43 9.65
N TYR A 95 -2.00 14.36 9.10
CA TYR A 95 -2.18 14.87 7.75
C TYR A 95 -0.87 15.24 7.07
N ALA A 96 -0.89 15.23 5.75
CA ALA A 96 0.12 15.82 4.88
C ALA A 96 -0.54 16.82 3.95
N MET A 97 -0.08 18.07 3.95
CA MET A 97 -0.61 19.12 3.08
C MET A 97 -0.32 18.80 1.62
N CYS A 98 -1.34 18.92 0.80
CA CYS A 98 -1.18 18.80 -0.65
C CYS A 98 -0.82 20.16 -1.26
N ARG A 99 -0.05 20.13 -2.34
CA ARG A 99 0.24 21.33 -3.15
C ARG A 99 -1.07 21.91 -3.68
N PRO A 100 -1.24 23.24 -3.68
CA PRO A 100 -2.42 23.88 -4.27
C PRO A 100 -2.58 23.46 -5.75
N THR A 101 -3.81 23.14 -6.14
CA THR A 101 -4.14 22.85 -7.53
C THR A 101 -5.14 23.89 -8.02
N GLY A 102 -4.72 24.74 -8.93
CA GLY A 102 -5.54 25.82 -9.48
C GLY A 102 -4.98 27.22 -9.23
N PRO A 103 -5.64 28.25 -9.73
CA PRO A 103 -5.28 29.64 -9.47
C PRO A 103 -5.41 29.99 -7.98
N GLU A 104 -4.66 30.98 -7.55
CA GLU A 104 -4.87 31.53 -6.20
C GLU A 104 -6.32 32.06 -6.08
N PRO A 105 -6.95 31.90 -4.90
CA PRO A 105 -8.31 32.38 -4.66
C PRO A 105 -8.39 33.88 -4.92
N GLU A 106 -9.49 34.32 -5.53
CA GLU A 106 -9.77 35.74 -5.75
C GLU A 106 -10.01 36.47 -4.42
N GLU A 107 -9.83 37.79 -4.44
CA GLU A 107 -10.01 38.62 -3.24
C GLU A 107 -11.45 38.56 -2.75
N GLY A 108 -11.67 37.91 -1.58
CA GLY A 108 -12.99 37.66 -0.98
C GLY A 108 -13.47 36.20 -1.03
N GLU A 109 -12.79 35.32 -1.71
CA GLU A 109 -13.05 33.86 -1.62
C GLU A 109 -12.40 33.28 -0.36
N GLU A 110 -13.12 32.37 0.31
CA GLU A 110 -12.54 31.63 1.43
C GLU A 110 -11.49 30.68 0.89
N ALA A 111 -10.23 30.91 1.28
CA ALA A 111 -9.13 30.04 0.89
C ALA A 111 -9.34 28.64 1.49
N GLU A 112 -9.26 27.63 0.65
CA GLU A 112 -9.28 26.22 1.07
C GLU A 112 -7.89 25.64 1.23
N MET A 113 -7.77 24.63 2.03
CA MET A 113 -6.58 23.78 2.12
C MET A 113 -6.97 22.32 1.88
N THR A 114 -6.17 21.64 1.07
CA THR A 114 -6.35 20.23 0.75
C THR A 114 -5.20 19.43 1.31
N MET A 115 -5.49 18.27 1.88
CA MET A 115 -4.52 17.41 2.53
C MET A 115 -4.87 15.93 2.36
N MET A 116 -3.87 15.10 2.34
CA MET A 116 -4.04 13.68 2.61
C MET A 116 -4.10 13.52 4.12
N ALA A 117 -5.19 12.96 4.62
CA ALA A 117 -5.39 12.76 6.05
C ALA A 117 -5.61 11.29 6.38
N ALA A 118 -5.16 10.88 7.56
CA ALA A 118 -5.26 9.51 8.03
C ALA A 118 -5.82 9.45 9.46
N ALA A 119 -6.60 8.41 9.75
CA ALA A 119 -7.11 8.10 11.07
C ALA A 119 -6.87 6.63 11.43
N VAL A 120 -6.32 6.37 12.61
CA VAL A 120 -6.04 5.04 13.14
C VAL A 120 -6.41 4.96 14.62
N GLU A 121 -6.95 3.83 15.08
CA GLU A 121 -7.30 3.67 16.50
C GLU A 121 -6.07 3.81 17.40
N LYS A 122 -6.18 4.63 18.45
CA LYS A 122 -5.11 4.85 19.45
C LYS A 122 -4.65 3.54 20.09
N ARG A 123 -5.58 2.65 20.39
CA ARG A 123 -5.29 1.33 20.95
C ARG A 123 -4.39 0.52 20.02
N GLN A 124 -4.71 0.49 18.75
CA GLN A 124 -3.93 -0.25 17.74
C GLN A 124 -2.50 0.28 17.63
N VAL A 125 -2.33 1.60 17.62
CA VAL A 125 -0.99 2.23 17.63
C VAL A 125 -0.19 1.81 18.86
N GLN A 126 -0.80 1.83 20.06
CA GLN A 126 -0.14 1.42 21.29
C GLN A 126 0.26 -0.05 21.30
N GLU A 127 -0.58 -0.92 20.73
CA GLU A 127 -0.27 -2.33 20.56
C GLU A 127 0.95 -2.55 19.66
N TYR A 128 1.03 -1.85 18.52
CA TYR A 128 2.19 -1.89 17.63
C TYR A 128 3.46 -1.37 18.30
N VAL A 129 3.39 -0.22 18.95
CA VAL A 129 4.54 0.35 19.69
C VAL A 129 5.07 -0.65 20.72
N SER A 130 4.16 -1.29 21.48
CA SER A 130 4.52 -2.29 22.49
C SER A 130 5.16 -3.54 21.87
N MET A 131 4.61 -4.05 20.78
CA MET A 131 5.14 -5.23 20.07
C MET A 131 6.53 -4.99 19.50
N PHE A 132 6.75 -3.84 18.88
CA PHE A 132 8.06 -3.48 18.32
C PHE A 132 9.10 -3.27 19.42
N ALA A 133 8.74 -2.59 20.51
CA ALA A 133 9.61 -2.41 21.66
C ALA A 133 10.04 -3.76 22.27
N ALA A 134 9.12 -4.69 22.45
CA ALA A 134 9.41 -6.06 22.92
C ALA A 134 10.28 -6.84 21.93
N GLY A 135 10.15 -6.58 20.62
CA GLY A 135 11.00 -7.08 19.55
C GLY A 135 12.40 -6.45 19.50
N GLY A 136 12.63 -5.39 20.29
CA GLY A 136 13.92 -4.69 20.36
C GLY A 136 14.09 -3.60 19.29
N PHE A 137 12.99 -3.05 18.77
CA PHE A 137 12.96 -1.92 17.88
C PHE A 137 12.22 -0.73 18.51
N HIS A 138 12.61 0.48 18.14
CA HIS A 138 11.87 1.70 18.45
C HIS A 138 10.99 2.05 17.25
N LEU A 139 9.67 1.84 17.35
CA LEU A 139 8.74 2.20 16.28
C LEU A 139 8.58 3.72 16.26
N LYS A 140 9.21 4.37 15.28
CA LYS A 140 9.23 5.82 15.16
C LYS A 140 8.10 6.32 14.26
N ARG A 141 7.75 5.54 13.24
CA ARG A 141 6.81 5.97 12.21
C ARG A 141 5.83 4.87 11.86
N ILE A 142 4.56 5.25 11.72
CA ILE A 142 3.50 4.39 11.18
C ILE A 142 2.91 5.15 10.00
N LEU A 143 2.93 4.54 8.82
CA LEU A 143 2.51 5.19 7.59
C LEU A 143 1.41 4.36 6.91
N PRO A 144 0.30 4.98 6.46
CA PRO A 144 -0.65 4.31 5.57
C PRO A 144 0.03 3.88 4.27
N GLN A 145 -0.42 2.76 3.70
CA GLN A 145 0.09 2.27 2.41
C GLN A 145 -0.05 3.34 1.32
N GLU A 146 -1.14 4.08 1.32
CA GLU A 146 -1.41 5.19 0.40
C GLU A 146 -0.33 6.27 0.47
N MET A 147 0.04 6.65 1.68
CA MET A 147 1.09 7.68 1.90
C MET A 147 2.46 7.17 1.48
N ALA A 148 2.75 5.89 1.72
CA ALA A 148 4.00 5.29 1.26
C ALA A 148 4.11 5.29 -0.27
N LEU A 149 3.02 5.05 -1.00
CA LEU A 149 3.00 5.13 -2.46
C LEU A 149 3.14 6.57 -2.95
N ILE A 150 2.51 7.54 -2.29
CA ILE A 150 2.70 8.96 -2.59
C ILE A 150 4.17 9.35 -2.44
N GLN A 151 4.80 8.99 -1.32
CA GLN A 151 6.22 9.30 -1.08
C GLN A 151 7.15 8.66 -2.13
N LEU A 152 6.84 7.42 -2.56
CA LEU A 152 7.56 6.76 -3.63
C LEU A 152 7.45 7.55 -4.95
N VAL A 153 6.25 7.98 -5.30
CA VAL A 153 5.98 8.78 -6.51
C VAL A 153 6.68 10.14 -6.43
N GLU A 154 6.62 10.82 -5.30
CA GLU A 154 7.27 12.11 -5.12
C GLU A 154 8.79 12.01 -5.23
N ALA A 155 9.41 10.98 -4.64
CA ALA A 155 10.84 10.72 -4.78
C ALA A 155 11.22 10.46 -6.25
N TYR A 156 10.41 9.68 -6.96
CA TYR A 156 10.62 9.40 -8.38
C TYR A 156 10.50 10.65 -9.23
N THR A 157 9.42 11.43 -9.09
CA THR A 157 9.17 12.63 -9.91
C THR A 157 10.19 13.75 -9.66
N LYS A 158 10.70 13.87 -8.42
CA LYS A 158 11.83 14.77 -8.12
C LYS A 158 13.10 14.39 -8.88
N ALA A 159 13.36 13.08 -9.01
CA ALA A 159 14.52 12.57 -9.75
C ALA A 159 14.35 12.64 -11.27
N HIS A 160 13.09 12.69 -11.76
CA HIS A 160 12.74 12.66 -13.19
C HIS A 160 11.81 13.82 -13.56
N PRO A 161 12.27 15.09 -13.50
CA PRO A 161 11.45 16.25 -13.77
C PRO A 161 10.99 16.26 -15.24
N GLY A 162 9.69 16.47 -15.42
CA GLY A 162 9.05 16.51 -16.74
C GLY A 162 8.44 15.19 -17.20
N GLU A 163 8.57 14.12 -16.43
CA GLU A 163 7.82 12.88 -16.63
C GLU A 163 6.40 12.98 -16.05
N SER A 164 5.58 11.95 -16.32
CA SER A 164 4.21 11.90 -15.79
C SER A 164 4.21 11.89 -14.27
N GLU A 165 3.29 12.64 -13.67
CA GLU A 165 3.02 12.61 -12.23
C GLU A 165 1.86 11.65 -11.88
N GLU A 166 1.37 10.85 -12.84
CA GLU A 166 0.22 9.99 -12.68
C GLU A 166 0.60 8.52 -12.71
N PHE A 167 0.27 7.81 -11.64
CA PHE A 167 0.64 6.43 -11.44
C PHE A 167 -0.57 5.61 -10.99
N CYS A 168 -0.79 4.46 -11.62
CA CYS A 168 -1.80 3.49 -11.21
C CYS A 168 -1.13 2.27 -10.59
N PHE A 169 -1.41 2.01 -9.32
CA PHE A 169 -0.93 0.84 -8.59
C PHE A 169 -2.07 -0.15 -8.40
N ILE A 170 -1.81 -1.43 -8.65
CA ILE A 170 -2.72 -2.54 -8.37
C ILE A 170 -2.02 -3.48 -7.40
N ASP A 171 -2.41 -3.44 -6.13
CA ASP A 171 -1.90 -4.31 -5.08
C ASP A 171 -2.70 -5.61 -5.03
N LEU A 172 -2.13 -6.67 -5.58
CA LEU A 172 -2.70 -8.01 -5.67
C LEU A 172 -2.37 -8.78 -4.38
N GLY A 173 -3.10 -8.43 -3.32
CA GLY A 173 -2.89 -8.95 -1.97
C GLY A 173 -3.46 -10.35 -1.74
N TYR A 174 -3.33 -10.84 -0.51
CA TYR A 174 -3.84 -12.16 -0.11
C TYR A 174 -5.36 -12.17 0.04
N LEU A 175 -5.92 -11.23 0.81
CA LEU A 175 -7.36 -11.15 1.10
C LEU A 175 -8.15 -10.31 0.08
N SER A 176 -7.51 -9.33 -0.49
CA SER A 176 -8.16 -8.38 -1.40
C SER A 176 -7.15 -7.78 -2.37
N THR A 177 -7.66 -7.30 -3.49
CA THR A 177 -6.92 -6.44 -4.42
C THR A 177 -7.29 -4.99 -4.16
N ARG A 178 -6.31 -4.10 -4.20
CA ARG A 178 -6.50 -2.67 -4.05
C ARG A 178 -5.92 -1.93 -5.22
N ILE A 179 -6.61 -0.91 -5.66
CA ILE A 179 -6.20 -0.09 -6.77
C ILE A 179 -6.10 1.35 -6.29
N PHE A 180 -5.00 2.00 -6.62
CA PHE A 180 -4.72 3.39 -6.28
C PHE A 180 -4.32 4.14 -7.53
N VAL A 181 -4.93 5.31 -7.77
CA VAL A 181 -4.40 6.27 -8.74
C VAL A 181 -3.84 7.44 -7.96
N VAL A 182 -2.52 7.60 -8.06
CA VAL A 182 -1.74 8.66 -7.43
C VAL A 182 -1.45 9.73 -8.47
N GLN A 183 -1.64 10.98 -8.12
CA GLN A 183 -1.20 12.12 -8.91
C GLN A 183 -0.43 13.09 -8.03
N GLY A 184 0.87 13.19 -8.27
CA GLY A 184 1.75 14.00 -7.43
C GLY A 184 1.68 13.58 -5.95
N ASP A 185 1.22 14.49 -5.10
CA ASP A 185 1.16 14.36 -3.65
C ASP A 185 -0.17 13.82 -3.11
N ARG A 186 -1.03 13.26 -3.96
CA ARG A 186 -2.38 12.83 -3.51
C ARG A 186 -2.90 11.58 -4.21
N ILE A 187 -3.79 10.87 -3.50
CA ILE A 187 -4.62 9.83 -4.10
C ILE A 187 -5.82 10.50 -4.79
N LYS A 188 -6.00 10.25 -6.08
CA LYS A 188 -7.15 10.74 -6.85
C LYS A 188 -8.34 9.81 -6.73
N THR A 189 -8.10 8.52 -6.72
CA THR A 189 -9.15 7.51 -6.53
C THR A 189 -8.54 6.22 -6.00
N THR A 190 -9.33 5.47 -5.26
CA THR A 190 -8.97 4.15 -4.75
C THR A 190 -10.15 3.21 -4.81
N ARG A 191 -9.88 1.90 -4.95
CA ARG A 191 -10.88 0.85 -4.89
C ARG A 191 -10.33 -0.39 -4.22
N ARG A 192 -11.11 -0.98 -3.33
CA ARG A 192 -10.85 -2.31 -2.77
C ARG A 192 -11.79 -3.31 -3.42
N ILE A 193 -11.23 -4.40 -3.96
CA ILE A 193 -11.93 -5.54 -4.51
C ILE A 193 -11.76 -6.69 -3.51
N PRO A 194 -12.83 -7.32 -3.00
CA PRO A 194 -12.74 -8.42 -2.05
C PRO A 194 -12.38 -9.74 -2.75
N ALA A 195 -11.35 -9.68 -3.59
CA ALA A 195 -10.77 -10.81 -4.30
C ALA A 195 -9.24 -10.73 -4.21
N GLY A 196 -8.59 -11.85 -3.85
CA GLY A 196 -7.15 -11.94 -3.67
C GLY A 196 -6.64 -13.39 -3.76
N CYS A 197 -5.36 -13.57 -3.47
CA CYS A 197 -4.69 -14.86 -3.64
C CYS A 197 -5.27 -15.99 -2.77
N ARG A 198 -5.94 -15.67 -1.64
CA ARG A 198 -6.64 -16.67 -0.81
C ARG A 198 -7.71 -17.43 -1.60
N GLN A 199 -8.42 -16.77 -2.50
CA GLN A 199 -9.43 -17.43 -3.32
C GLN A 199 -8.78 -18.40 -4.31
N LEU A 200 -7.61 -18.05 -4.85
CA LEU A 200 -6.84 -18.96 -5.70
C LEU A 200 -6.37 -20.20 -4.91
N ASP A 201 -5.87 -20.01 -3.67
CA ASP A 201 -5.49 -21.14 -2.80
C ASP A 201 -6.68 -22.07 -2.56
N SER A 202 -7.88 -21.51 -2.33
CA SER A 202 -9.09 -22.30 -2.15
C SER A 202 -9.45 -23.09 -3.42
N VAL A 203 -9.34 -22.47 -4.60
CA VAL A 203 -9.58 -23.18 -5.86
C VAL A 203 -8.57 -24.29 -6.09
N VAL A 204 -7.29 -24.04 -5.82
CA VAL A 204 -6.23 -25.06 -5.96
C VAL A 204 -6.44 -26.21 -4.98
N ALA A 205 -6.77 -25.92 -3.72
CA ALA A 205 -7.08 -26.92 -2.70
C ALA A 205 -8.26 -27.83 -3.12
N ASP A 206 -9.34 -27.22 -3.60
CA ASP A 206 -10.53 -27.94 -4.04
C ASP A 206 -10.26 -28.81 -5.28
N VAL A 207 -9.64 -28.24 -6.32
CA VAL A 207 -9.44 -28.91 -7.61
C VAL A 207 -8.45 -30.07 -7.49
N LEU A 208 -7.39 -29.88 -6.71
CA LEU A 208 -6.34 -30.90 -6.54
C LEU A 208 -6.57 -31.80 -5.33
N ASN A 209 -7.62 -31.51 -4.53
CA ASN A 209 -7.95 -32.22 -3.30
C ASN A 209 -6.77 -32.30 -2.32
N VAL A 210 -6.19 -31.13 -2.02
CA VAL A 210 -5.04 -30.97 -1.12
C VAL A 210 -5.33 -29.96 -0.01
N ASP A 211 -4.50 -29.95 1.02
CA ASP A 211 -4.57 -28.95 2.08
C ASP A 211 -4.05 -27.55 1.61
N GLY A 212 -4.28 -26.53 2.43
CA GLY A 212 -3.92 -25.16 2.09
C GLY A 212 -2.42 -24.91 1.92
N PHE A 213 -1.58 -25.69 2.63
CA PHE A 213 -0.13 -25.57 2.52
C PHE A 213 0.37 -26.08 1.15
N LEU A 214 -0.11 -27.25 0.74
CA LEU A 214 0.18 -27.78 -0.59
C LEU A 214 -0.44 -26.94 -1.69
N ALA A 215 -1.64 -26.38 -1.45
CA ALA A 215 -2.30 -25.49 -2.40
C ALA A 215 -1.44 -24.24 -2.72
N ASP A 216 -0.88 -23.56 -1.71
CA ASP A 216 0.04 -22.42 -1.94
C ASP A 216 1.30 -22.84 -2.73
N SER A 217 1.87 -24.00 -2.39
CA SER A 217 3.04 -24.54 -3.10
C SER A 217 2.72 -24.85 -4.57
N TYR A 218 1.57 -25.49 -4.83
CA TYR A 218 1.13 -25.84 -6.19
C TYR A 218 0.74 -24.63 -7.01
N LYS A 219 0.12 -23.62 -6.38
CA LYS A 219 -0.11 -22.33 -7.01
C LYS A 219 1.21 -21.68 -7.45
N ARG A 220 2.21 -21.62 -6.58
CA ARG A 220 3.52 -21.00 -6.88
C ARG A 220 4.27 -21.70 -8.02
N SER A 221 4.17 -23.01 -8.10
CA SER A 221 4.81 -23.80 -9.15
C SER A 221 3.97 -23.96 -10.42
N ASN A 222 2.74 -23.44 -10.44
CA ASN A 222 1.74 -23.72 -11.48
C ASN A 222 1.60 -25.22 -11.76
N TYR A 223 1.52 -26.03 -10.70
CA TYR A 223 1.48 -27.48 -10.81
C TYR A 223 0.33 -27.94 -11.70
N GLN A 224 0.63 -28.76 -12.72
CA GLN A 224 -0.33 -29.24 -13.74
C GLN A 224 -1.11 -28.15 -14.48
N GLY A 225 -0.61 -26.90 -14.55
CA GLY A 225 -1.31 -25.81 -15.18
C GLY A 225 -2.53 -25.32 -14.40
N ILE A 226 -2.52 -25.46 -13.07
CA ILE A 226 -3.67 -25.13 -12.21
C ILE A 226 -4.07 -23.66 -12.31
N LEU A 227 -3.13 -22.78 -12.64
CA LEU A 227 -3.41 -21.34 -12.76
C LEU A 227 -4.24 -21.01 -14.01
N GLU A 228 -4.28 -21.90 -15.00
CA GLU A 228 -5.12 -21.81 -16.21
C GLU A 228 -6.50 -22.47 -16.04
N HIS A 229 -6.78 -23.03 -14.85
CA HIS A 229 -8.07 -23.64 -14.55
C HIS A 229 -9.19 -22.60 -14.64
N PRO A 230 -10.37 -22.90 -15.22
CA PRO A 230 -11.47 -21.93 -15.42
C PRO A 230 -11.85 -21.17 -14.14
N ARG A 231 -11.91 -21.83 -13.00
CA ARG A 231 -12.23 -21.17 -11.72
C ARG A 231 -11.16 -20.15 -11.27
N CYS A 232 -9.89 -20.33 -11.64
CA CYS A 232 -8.84 -19.34 -11.42
C CYS A 232 -9.01 -18.16 -12.38
N VAL A 233 -9.31 -18.45 -13.64
CA VAL A 233 -9.54 -17.45 -14.69
C VAL A 233 -10.71 -16.54 -14.32
N GLU A 234 -11.82 -17.08 -13.80
CA GLU A 234 -12.96 -16.29 -13.30
C GLU A 234 -12.55 -15.25 -12.23
N ILE A 235 -11.63 -15.61 -11.33
CA ILE A 235 -11.11 -14.67 -10.33
C ILE A 235 -10.28 -13.57 -11.00
N TYR A 236 -9.46 -13.91 -12.00
CA TYR A 236 -8.66 -12.93 -12.74
C TYR A 236 -9.56 -11.96 -13.51
N GLU A 237 -10.56 -12.47 -14.22
CA GLU A 237 -11.55 -11.67 -14.95
C GLU A 237 -12.29 -10.72 -14.02
N HIS A 238 -12.73 -11.20 -12.86
CA HIS A 238 -13.38 -10.36 -11.87
C HIS A 238 -12.49 -9.20 -11.42
N ILE A 239 -11.23 -9.47 -11.07
CA ILE A 239 -10.26 -8.44 -10.67
C ILE A 239 -10.02 -7.46 -11.81
N ALA A 240 -9.80 -7.96 -13.03
CA ALA A 240 -9.49 -7.12 -14.18
C ALA A 240 -10.65 -6.21 -14.59
N VAL A 241 -11.89 -6.72 -14.57
CA VAL A 241 -13.10 -5.93 -14.87
C VAL A 241 -13.33 -4.84 -13.81
N GLU A 242 -13.12 -5.15 -12.53
CA GLU A 242 -13.25 -4.15 -11.47
C GLU A 242 -12.15 -3.08 -11.55
N ALA A 243 -10.94 -3.46 -11.95
CA ALA A 243 -9.86 -2.52 -12.24
C ALA A 243 -10.19 -1.61 -13.43
N LEU A 244 -10.72 -2.19 -14.52
CA LEU A 244 -11.16 -1.42 -15.70
C LEU A 244 -12.23 -0.40 -15.35
N LYS A 245 -13.21 -0.77 -14.52
CA LYS A 245 -14.24 0.17 -14.06
C LYS A 245 -13.66 1.39 -13.34
N LEU A 246 -12.65 1.19 -12.48
CA LEU A 246 -11.98 2.30 -11.78
C LEU A 246 -11.22 3.19 -12.77
N ILE A 247 -10.44 2.59 -13.67
CA ILE A 247 -9.63 3.33 -14.65
C ILE A 247 -10.54 4.13 -15.60
N ASN A 248 -11.64 3.54 -16.06
CA ASN A 248 -12.63 4.25 -16.86
C ASN A 248 -13.28 5.41 -16.10
N PHE A 249 -13.63 5.21 -14.83
CA PHE A 249 -14.13 6.28 -13.96
C PHE A 249 -13.09 7.40 -13.81
N TYR A 250 -11.82 7.05 -13.61
CA TYR A 250 -10.72 8.01 -13.50
C TYR A 250 -10.57 8.83 -14.79
N HIS A 251 -10.50 8.19 -15.96
CA HIS A 251 -10.38 8.88 -17.25
C HIS A 251 -11.61 9.75 -17.56
N PHE A 252 -12.80 9.30 -17.18
CA PHE A 252 -14.02 10.10 -17.36
C PHE A 252 -14.02 11.36 -16.49
N THR A 253 -13.57 11.23 -15.24
CA THR A 253 -13.55 12.32 -14.26
C THR A 253 -12.42 13.31 -14.53
N TYR A 254 -11.25 12.81 -14.95
CA TYR A 254 -10.04 13.60 -15.19
C TYR A 254 -9.60 13.50 -16.66
N ARG A 255 -10.38 14.11 -17.55
CA ARG A 255 -10.30 13.94 -19.03
C ARG A 255 -8.95 14.23 -19.69
N GLN A 256 -8.04 14.94 -19.03
CA GLN A 256 -6.71 15.30 -19.58
C GLN A 256 -5.61 14.32 -19.17
N ASN A 257 -5.95 13.34 -18.35
CA ASN A 257 -5.00 12.47 -17.72
C ASN A 257 -4.90 11.13 -18.47
N GLN A 258 -3.67 10.67 -18.69
CA GLN A 258 -3.38 9.41 -19.36
C GLN A 258 -2.39 8.60 -18.53
N LEU A 259 -2.83 7.42 -18.10
CA LEU A 259 -1.96 6.46 -17.44
C LEU A 259 -1.06 5.77 -18.47
N ALA A 260 0.25 5.80 -18.25
CA ALA A 260 1.22 5.12 -19.12
C ALA A 260 1.19 3.60 -18.96
N GLY A 261 0.69 3.11 -17.83
CA GLY A 261 0.59 1.71 -17.49
C GLY A 261 0.13 1.50 -16.06
N VAL A 262 0.20 0.27 -15.60
CA VAL A 262 -0.14 -0.12 -14.21
C VAL A 262 1.05 -0.76 -13.53
N TYR A 263 1.29 -0.41 -12.27
CA TYR A 263 2.34 -1.00 -11.43
C TYR A 263 1.72 -2.06 -10.53
N LEU A 264 2.13 -3.32 -10.71
CA LEU A 264 1.61 -4.44 -9.94
C LEU A 264 2.38 -4.63 -8.65
N LEU A 265 1.66 -4.63 -7.53
CA LEU A 265 2.18 -4.84 -6.17
C LEU A 265 1.62 -6.14 -5.58
N GLY A 266 2.18 -6.56 -4.45
CA GLY A 266 1.69 -7.71 -3.70
C GLY A 266 2.12 -9.07 -4.28
N GLY A 267 1.71 -10.14 -3.58
CA GLY A 267 2.11 -11.51 -3.93
C GLY A 267 1.52 -12.01 -5.25
N GLY A 268 0.34 -11.52 -5.60
CA GLY A 268 -0.33 -11.88 -6.86
C GLY A 268 0.33 -11.33 -8.12
N ALA A 269 1.21 -10.31 -8.00
CA ALA A 269 1.95 -9.76 -9.12
C ALA A 269 2.86 -10.80 -9.81
N ALA A 270 3.24 -11.86 -9.10
CA ALA A 270 4.02 -12.97 -9.65
C ALA A 270 3.19 -13.96 -10.47
N ILE A 271 1.86 -13.87 -10.47
CA ILE A 271 0.96 -14.80 -11.17
C ILE A 271 0.83 -14.36 -12.63
N ALA A 272 1.57 -15.03 -13.53
CA ALA A 272 1.65 -14.66 -14.93
C ALA A 272 0.28 -14.62 -15.66
N PRO A 273 -0.64 -15.59 -15.50
CA PRO A 273 -1.97 -15.52 -16.11
C PRO A 273 -2.80 -14.32 -15.63
N LEU A 274 -2.73 -13.95 -14.34
CA LEU A 274 -3.42 -12.78 -13.80
C LEU A 274 -2.86 -11.49 -14.38
N ARG A 275 -1.53 -11.37 -14.45
CA ARG A 275 -0.87 -10.22 -15.06
C ARG A 275 -1.30 -10.04 -16.50
N LYS A 276 -1.26 -11.12 -17.29
CA LYS A 276 -1.69 -11.09 -18.69
C LYS A 276 -3.14 -10.67 -18.84
N MET A 277 -4.05 -11.21 -18.02
CA MET A 277 -5.47 -10.83 -18.01
C MET A 277 -5.66 -9.33 -17.72
N LEU A 278 -4.90 -8.78 -16.77
CA LEU A 278 -4.94 -7.36 -16.48
C LEU A 278 -4.47 -6.53 -17.68
N GLU A 279 -3.33 -6.85 -18.27
CA GLU A 279 -2.79 -6.13 -19.44
C GLU A 279 -3.78 -6.15 -20.63
N GLU A 280 -4.36 -7.30 -20.94
CA GLU A 280 -5.31 -7.48 -22.03
C GLU A 280 -6.63 -6.73 -21.76
N THR A 281 -7.16 -6.80 -20.54
CA THR A 281 -8.44 -6.16 -20.17
C THR A 281 -8.31 -4.65 -20.06
N LEU A 282 -7.23 -4.15 -19.49
CA LEU A 282 -7.01 -2.73 -19.27
C LEU A 282 -6.51 -2.01 -20.53
N GLY A 283 -5.90 -2.73 -21.46
CA GLY A 283 -5.19 -2.14 -22.60
C GLY A 283 -3.97 -1.31 -22.18
N LEU A 284 -3.44 -1.55 -20.96
CA LEU A 284 -2.31 -0.87 -20.37
C LEU A 284 -1.21 -1.89 -20.02
N PRO A 285 0.08 -1.58 -20.25
CA PRO A 285 1.16 -2.47 -19.88
C PRO A 285 1.34 -2.52 -18.35
N ALA A 286 1.72 -3.68 -17.83
CA ALA A 286 2.20 -3.81 -16.46
C ALA A 286 3.67 -3.38 -16.40
N LEU A 287 3.91 -2.24 -15.78
CA LEU A 287 5.22 -1.62 -15.65
C LEU A 287 5.97 -2.18 -14.42
N PRO A 288 7.30 -2.28 -14.49
CA PRO A 288 8.10 -2.72 -13.36
C PRO A 288 8.18 -1.62 -12.30
N VAL A 289 7.74 -1.92 -11.08
CA VAL A 289 7.76 -0.97 -9.96
C VAL A 289 9.19 -0.63 -9.51
N GLU A 290 10.15 -1.47 -9.84
CA GLU A 290 11.59 -1.26 -9.63
C GLU A 290 12.09 0.06 -10.21
N GLY A 291 11.53 0.44 -11.36
CA GLY A 291 11.85 1.71 -12.00
C GLY A 291 11.54 2.92 -11.12
N LEU A 292 10.54 2.84 -10.25
CA LEU A 292 10.18 3.92 -9.33
C LEU A 292 11.07 3.99 -8.08
N MET A 293 11.78 2.90 -7.78
CA MET A 293 12.53 2.78 -6.51
C MET A 293 13.96 3.31 -6.60
N GLY A 294 14.42 3.77 -7.76
CA GLY A 294 15.82 4.20 -7.97
C GLY A 294 16.85 3.07 -7.72
N ALA A 295 16.37 1.84 -7.60
CA ALA A 295 17.20 0.72 -7.22
C ALA A 295 18.06 0.25 -8.39
N SER A 296 19.28 0.71 -8.45
CA SER A 296 20.39 0.05 -9.15
C SER A 296 20.85 -1.16 -8.33
N GLY A 297 20.01 -2.17 -8.15
CA GLY A 297 20.29 -3.34 -7.32
C GLY A 297 19.82 -4.63 -7.97
N GLN A 298 20.36 -5.76 -7.49
CA GLN A 298 20.05 -7.10 -8.00
C GLN A 298 18.53 -7.37 -8.06
N PRO A 299 18.07 -8.12 -9.07
CA PRO A 299 16.67 -8.49 -9.17
C PRO A 299 16.24 -9.24 -7.90
N VAL A 300 15.29 -8.67 -7.19
CA VAL A 300 14.68 -9.28 -6.01
C VAL A 300 13.36 -9.89 -6.42
N ASP A 301 13.18 -11.18 -6.18
CA ASP A 301 11.91 -11.84 -6.43
C ASP A 301 10.78 -11.15 -5.66
N ASN A 302 9.75 -10.71 -6.39
CA ASN A 302 8.56 -10.05 -5.83
C ASN A 302 8.85 -8.69 -5.16
N ILE A 303 9.54 -7.83 -5.84
CA ILE A 303 9.88 -6.45 -5.41
C ILE A 303 8.64 -5.59 -5.15
N GLY A 304 7.50 -5.91 -5.76
CA GLY A 304 6.23 -5.20 -5.52
C GLY A 304 5.83 -5.12 -4.04
N ALA A 305 6.23 -6.11 -3.22
CA ALA A 305 6.01 -6.07 -1.77
C ALA A 305 6.90 -5.02 -1.06
N LEU A 306 7.95 -4.56 -1.71
CA LEU A 306 8.93 -3.62 -1.15
C LEU A 306 8.68 -2.16 -1.54
N ALA A 307 7.81 -1.90 -2.52
CA ALA A 307 7.53 -0.56 -3.00
C ALA A 307 7.08 0.40 -1.89
N CYS A 308 6.17 -0.06 -1.02
CA CYS A 308 5.74 0.72 0.13
C CYS A 308 6.87 0.94 1.16
N ALA A 309 7.74 -0.05 1.37
CA ALA A 309 8.89 0.11 2.25
C ALA A 309 9.88 1.13 1.68
N ALA A 310 10.08 1.16 0.37
CA ALA A 310 10.88 2.18 -0.31
C ALA A 310 10.29 3.59 -0.09
N GLY A 311 8.97 3.75 -0.25
CA GLY A 311 8.28 5.01 0.01
C GLY A 311 8.41 5.46 1.48
N LEU A 312 8.31 4.52 2.44
CA LEU A 312 8.51 4.83 3.86
C LEU A 312 9.93 5.39 4.13
N ILE A 313 10.95 4.86 3.45
CA ILE A 313 12.33 5.31 3.63
C ILE A 313 12.55 6.65 2.90
N ALA A 314 11.98 6.85 1.71
CA ALA A 314 12.06 8.13 0.99
C ALA A 314 11.53 9.30 1.85
N CYS A 315 10.51 9.05 2.66
CA CYS A 315 9.98 10.02 3.62
C CYS A 315 10.98 10.44 4.71
N GLU A 316 11.98 9.60 5.06
CA GLU A 316 12.99 9.95 6.07
C GLU A 316 14.06 10.91 5.54
N GLU A 317 14.34 10.86 4.24
CA GLU A 317 15.37 11.72 3.61
C GLU A 317 14.92 13.18 3.50
N GLU A 318 13.61 13.46 3.56
CA GLU A 318 13.08 14.82 3.48
C GLU A 318 13.05 15.57 4.82
N GLU A 319 13.07 14.86 5.94
CA GLU A 319 13.06 15.45 7.31
C GLU A 319 14.48 15.65 7.90
N GLY A 320 15.52 15.19 7.26
CA GLY A 320 16.93 15.28 7.68
C GLY A 320 17.68 16.37 6.97
#